data_d9a256f24d63acf104fbc9b2b01be6d0
#
_entry.id   d9a256f24d63acf104fbc9b2b01be6d0
#
_cell.length_a   1.000
_cell.length_b   1.000
_cell.length_c   1.000
_cell.angle_alpha   90.00
_cell.angle_beta   90.00
_cell.angle_gamma   90.00
#
_symmetry.space_group_name_H-M   'P 1'
#
loop_
_entity.id
_entity.type
_entity.pdbx_description
1 polymer ?
#
loop_
_entity_poly.entity_id
_entity_poly.type
_entity_poly.pdbx_seq_one_letter_code
_entity_poly.pdbx_strand_id
1 'polypeptide(L)'
;MSQTSYIDKMLSRYKMQNSKKSLLPYRYGIHLSKEQCPKTPQEVEDMSNIPYASAVGSLMYAMLCIRPDICYSVGIVSRYQFNPGRDHQIAIKNILKYLRRTKDYMLVYGSKDLILTGYTDSDFQIDKDARKSTLGSVFIVNEGAVVWRSINQYCIADFTMGAEYIVGCEAAKEAVWLKKFLTDLEVVPNMHLPITLYYDNSGAVANSREPRSHKRGKHIESTI
;
A
#
# COMPACT_ATOMS: atom_id res chain seq x y z
N MET A 1 -17.03 1.32 10.47
CA MET A 1 -16.12 2.37 11.01
C MET A 1 -15.97 3.48 10.00
N SER A 2 -16.00 4.75 10.40
CA SER A 2 -15.89 5.94 9.52
C SER A 2 -14.90 6.97 10.07
N GLN A 3 -14.25 7.71 9.16
CA GLN A 3 -13.31 8.81 9.48
C GLN A 3 -13.76 10.15 8.91
N THR A 4 -15.04 10.34 8.61
CA THR A 4 -15.57 11.57 7.97
C THR A 4 -15.07 12.84 8.64
N SER A 5 -15.17 12.94 9.97
CA SER A 5 -14.73 14.12 10.73
C SER A 5 -13.22 14.37 10.63
N TYR A 6 -12.41 13.31 10.62
CA TYR A 6 -10.96 13.44 10.45
C TYR A 6 -10.61 13.92 9.05
N ILE A 7 -11.24 13.35 8.02
CA ILE A 7 -11.04 13.76 6.63
C ILE A 7 -11.44 15.22 6.43
N ASP A 8 -12.57 15.67 6.99
CA ASP A 8 -13.01 17.08 6.89
C ASP A 8 -12.00 18.04 7.56
N LYS A 9 -11.47 17.69 8.75
CA LYS A 9 -10.41 18.46 9.42
C LYS A 9 -9.12 18.51 8.57
N MET A 10 -8.72 17.38 7.97
CA MET A 10 -7.55 17.30 7.10
C MET A 10 -7.74 18.15 5.84
N LEU A 11 -8.89 18.05 5.16
CA LEU A 11 -9.22 18.86 3.99
C LEU A 11 -9.20 20.37 4.31
N SER A 12 -9.70 20.76 5.46
CA SER A 12 -9.65 22.15 5.93
C SER A 12 -8.23 22.61 6.19
N ARG A 13 -7.40 21.80 6.89
CA ARG A 13 -6.00 22.08 7.19
C ARG A 13 -5.18 22.37 5.94
N TYR A 14 -5.40 21.60 4.87
CA TYR A 14 -4.66 21.75 3.60
C TYR A 14 -5.41 22.59 2.55
N LYS A 15 -6.46 23.31 2.96
CA LYS A 15 -7.27 24.20 2.10
C LYS A 15 -7.85 23.51 0.87
N MET A 16 -8.26 22.24 1.04
CA MET A 16 -8.78 21.38 -0.02
C MET A 16 -10.30 21.14 0.06
N GLN A 17 -10.99 21.72 1.04
CA GLN A 17 -12.44 21.56 1.26
C GLN A 17 -13.29 21.96 0.05
N ASN A 18 -12.84 22.94 -0.76
CA ASN A 18 -13.53 23.43 -1.95
C ASN A 18 -12.89 22.97 -3.27
N SER A 19 -11.92 22.04 -3.22
CA SER A 19 -11.23 21.53 -4.40
C SER A 19 -12.15 20.67 -5.29
N LYS A 20 -11.83 20.51 -6.58
CA LYS A 20 -12.54 19.53 -7.44
C LYS A 20 -12.37 18.12 -6.88
N LYS A 21 -13.44 17.30 -6.92
CA LYS A 21 -13.40 15.89 -6.53
C LYS A 21 -12.64 15.07 -7.57
N SER A 22 -11.85 14.07 -7.16
CA SER A 22 -11.17 13.12 -8.05
C SER A 22 -11.85 11.75 -7.97
N LEU A 23 -11.81 11.01 -9.08
CA LEU A 23 -12.32 9.63 -9.14
C LEU A 23 -11.31 8.63 -8.57
N LEU A 24 -10.02 8.88 -8.76
CA LEU A 24 -8.92 8.00 -8.35
C LEU A 24 -7.95 8.74 -7.44
N PRO A 25 -7.38 8.08 -6.43
CA PRO A 25 -6.36 8.65 -5.56
C PRO A 25 -5.02 8.84 -6.29
N TYR A 26 -4.73 7.97 -7.25
CA TYR A 26 -3.55 8.03 -8.10
C TYR A 26 -3.96 7.87 -9.56
N ARG A 27 -3.39 8.68 -10.45
CA ARG A 27 -3.72 8.62 -11.87
C ARG A 27 -2.81 7.65 -12.59
N TYR A 28 -3.40 6.79 -13.41
CA TYR A 28 -2.64 5.92 -14.29
C TYR A 28 -1.69 6.74 -15.20
N GLY A 29 -0.49 6.21 -15.44
CA GLY A 29 0.52 6.85 -16.28
C GLY A 29 1.33 7.98 -15.62
N ILE A 30 1.04 8.36 -14.37
CA ILE A 30 1.91 9.26 -13.61
C ILE A 30 2.97 8.41 -12.90
N HIS A 31 4.24 8.69 -13.21
CA HIS A 31 5.38 8.08 -12.53
C HIS A 31 6.13 9.17 -11.78
N LEU A 32 6.12 9.08 -10.46
CA LEU A 32 6.92 9.96 -9.62
C LEU A 32 8.35 9.41 -9.55
N SER A 33 9.32 10.32 -9.53
CA SER A 33 10.75 10.00 -9.44
C SER A 33 11.54 11.11 -8.78
N LYS A 34 12.78 10.84 -8.40
CA LYS A 34 13.73 11.84 -7.89
C LYS A 34 14.10 12.91 -8.91
N GLU A 35 13.88 12.66 -10.20
CA GLU A 35 14.10 13.66 -11.25
C GLU A 35 13.20 14.89 -11.10
N GLN A 36 12.04 14.72 -10.46
CA GLN A 36 11.07 15.78 -10.18
C GLN A 36 11.34 16.52 -8.86
N CYS A 37 12.40 16.14 -8.14
CA CYS A 37 12.83 16.86 -6.94
C CYS A 37 13.43 18.24 -7.31
N PRO A 38 13.32 19.25 -6.44
CA PRO A 38 13.91 20.57 -6.64
C PRO A 38 15.41 20.46 -6.92
N LYS A 39 15.85 21.15 -7.98
CA LYS A 39 17.26 21.19 -8.43
C LYS A 39 17.89 22.58 -8.23
N THR A 40 17.07 23.61 -8.14
CA THR A 40 17.52 24.99 -7.98
C THR A 40 17.17 25.54 -6.59
N PRO A 41 17.92 26.51 -6.06
CA PRO A 41 17.58 27.15 -4.79
C PRO A 41 16.17 27.75 -4.77
N GLN A 42 15.74 28.33 -5.88
CA GLN A 42 14.40 28.90 -6.00
C GLN A 42 13.29 27.82 -5.88
N GLU A 43 13.45 26.67 -6.55
CA GLU A 43 12.50 25.55 -6.42
C GLU A 43 12.45 25.00 -5.00
N VAL A 44 13.59 24.95 -4.31
CA VAL A 44 13.66 24.53 -2.90
C VAL A 44 12.90 25.53 -2.02
N GLU A 45 13.09 26.84 -2.24
CA GLU A 45 12.39 27.90 -1.52
C GLU A 45 10.89 27.85 -1.75
N ASP A 46 10.44 27.67 -3.00
CA ASP A 46 9.02 27.54 -3.34
C ASP A 46 8.37 26.33 -2.63
N MET A 47 9.11 25.25 -2.47
CA MET A 47 8.61 24.04 -1.78
C MET A 47 8.72 24.11 -0.27
N SER A 48 9.60 24.93 0.30
CA SER A 48 9.85 25.02 1.75
C SER A 48 8.59 25.42 2.56
N ASN A 49 7.73 26.25 1.95
CA ASN A 49 6.49 26.73 2.56
C ASN A 49 5.33 25.72 2.46
N ILE A 50 5.55 24.59 1.80
CA ILE A 50 4.51 23.58 1.58
C ILE A 50 4.66 22.48 2.63
N PRO A 51 3.65 22.24 3.48
CA PRO A 51 3.74 21.25 4.56
C PRO A 51 3.59 19.81 4.00
N TYR A 52 4.51 19.40 3.10
CA TYR A 52 4.45 18.12 2.40
C TYR A 52 4.50 16.92 3.36
N ALA A 53 5.53 16.86 4.22
CA ALA A 53 5.68 15.75 5.16
C ALA A 53 4.50 15.66 6.16
N SER A 54 3.98 16.81 6.60
CA SER A 54 2.78 16.85 7.45
C SER A 54 1.54 16.32 6.73
N ALA A 55 1.39 16.62 5.43
CA ALA A 55 0.28 16.10 4.62
C ALA A 55 0.41 14.58 4.44
N VAL A 56 1.60 14.07 4.13
CA VAL A 56 1.86 12.62 4.05
C VAL A 56 1.55 11.95 5.39
N GLY A 57 2.01 12.48 6.51
CA GLY A 57 1.72 11.92 7.85
C GLY A 57 0.21 11.86 8.14
N SER A 58 -0.54 12.89 7.75
CA SER A 58 -2.01 12.90 7.89
C SER A 58 -2.69 11.84 7.00
N LEU A 59 -2.20 11.67 5.77
CA LEU A 59 -2.68 10.63 4.85
C LEU A 59 -2.33 9.22 5.34
N MET A 60 -1.12 9.03 5.89
CA MET A 60 -0.70 7.76 6.50
C MET A 60 -1.63 7.37 7.64
N TYR A 61 -1.99 8.30 8.51
CA TYR A 61 -2.94 8.04 9.59
C TYR A 61 -4.31 7.61 9.04
N ALA A 62 -4.85 8.33 8.06
CA ALA A 62 -6.11 7.96 7.43
C ALA A 62 -6.04 6.55 6.82
N MET A 63 -4.97 6.26 6.08
CA MET A 63 -4.69 4.99 5.45
C MET A 63 -4.66 3.85 6.46
N LEU A 64 -3.88 3.98 7.52
CA LEU A 64 -3.67 2.91 8.51
C LEU A 64 -4.92 2.61 9.32
N CYS A 65 -5.81 3.59 9.52
CA CYS A 65 -7.01 3.37 10.33
C CYS A 65 -8.10 2.61 9.57
N ILE A 66 -8.58 3.13 8.43
CA ILE A 66 -9.74 2.55 7.72
C ILE A 66 -9.78 2.85 6.21
N ARG A 67 -8.70 3.29 5.60
CA ARG A 67 -8.68 3.67 4.18
C ARG A 67 -7.63 2.85 3.40
N PRO A 68 -7.85 1.54 3.24
CA PRO A 68 -6.99 0.69 2.41
C PRO A 68 -6.89 1.17 0.96
N ASP A 69 -7.93 1.80 0.44
CA ASP A 69 -8.06 2.31 -0.91
C ASP A 69 -7.02 3.39 -1.30
N ILE A 70 -6.41 4.08 -0.33
CA ILE A 70 -5.33 5.04 -0.60
C ILE A 70 -3.93 4.48 -0.30
N CYS A 71 -3.82 3.22 0.11
CA CYS A 71 -2.57 2.64 0.60
C CYS A 71 -1.44 2.75 -0.43
N TYR A 72 -1.69 2.33 -1.66
CA TYR A 72 -0.73 2.44 -2.76
C TYR A 72 -0.28 3.89 -3.00
N SER A 73 -1.23 4.79 -3.13
CA SER A 73 -0.96 6.21 -3.45
C SER A 73 -0.14 6.89 -2.37
N VAL A 74 -0.45 6.61 -1.10
CA VAL A 74 0.29 7.14 0.05
C VAL A 74 1.68 6.53 0.12
N GLY A 75 1.82 5.24 -0.15
CA GLY A 75 3.11 4.55 -0.26
C GLY A 75 4.03 5.21 -1.29
N ILE A 76 3.51 5.57 -2.46
CA ILE A 76 4.29 6.26 -3.50
C ILE A 76 4.73 7.65 -3.04
N VAL A 77 3.82 8.53 -2.59
CA VAL A 77 4.17 9.91 -2.23
C VAL A 77 5.06 9.99 -0.98
N SER A 78 5.01 9.00 -0.10
CA SER A 78 5.84 8.95 1.11
C SER A 78 7.34 8.81 0.83
N ARG A 79 7.71 8.31 -0.34
CA ARG A 79 9.12 8.13 -0.75
C ARG A 79 9.86 9.47 -0.93
N TYR A 80 9.13 10.56 -1.16
CA TYR A 80 9.69 11.87 -1.51
C TYR A 80 9.61 12.90 -0.37
N GLN A 81 9.38 12.47 0.88
CA GLN A 81 9.19 13.37 2.02
C GLN A 81 10.42 14.26 2.32
N PHE A 82 11.61 13.77 2.01
CA PHE A 82 12.86 14.50 2.30
C PHE A 82 13.08 15.68 1.34
N ASN A 83 12.78 15.51 0.05
CA ASN A 83 12.98 16.53 -0.98
C ASN A 83 11.84 16.52 -2.01
N PRO A 84 10.61 16.91 -1.63
CA PRO A 84 9.47 16.86 -2.53
C PRO A 84 9.50 17.97 -3.58
N GLY A 85 9.19 17.65 -4.82
CA GLY A 85 8.97 18.63 -5.87
C GLY A 85 7.48 18.91 -6.13
N ARG A 86 7.22 19.77 -7.10
CA ARG A 86 5.87 20.23 -7.45
C ARG A 86 4.94 19.09 -7.88
N ASP A 87 5.45 18.11 -8.63
CA ASP A 87 4.65 16.97 -9.09
C ASP A 87 4.26 16.06 -7.93
N HIS A 88 5.18 15.88 -6.97
CA HIS A 88 4.90 15.17 -5.72
C HIS A 88 3.77 15.84 -4.94
N GLN A 89 3.77 17.19 -4.86
CA GLN A 89 2.69 17.95 -4.24
C GLN A 89 1.34 17.78 -4.97
N ILE A 90 1.37 17.77 -6.31
CA ILE A 90 0.17 17.55 -7.14
C ILE A 90 -0.42 16.17 -6.85
N ALA A 91 0.42 15.14 -6.68
CA ALA A 91 -0.02 13.80 -6.32
C ALA A 91 -0.73 13.78 -4.95
N ILE A 92 -0.18 14.44 -3.92
CA ILE A 92 -0.87 14.60 -2.62
C ILE A 92 -2.23 15.29 -2.78
N LYS A 93 -2.27 16.39 -3.56
CA LYS A 93 -3.55 17.08 -3.82
C LYS A 93 -4.57 16.17 -4.49
N ASN A 94 -4.15 15.24 -5.36
CA ASN A 94 -5.05 14.29 -5.99
C ASN A 94 -5.61 13.28 -4.97
N ILE A 95 -4.79 12.79 -4.04
CA ILE A 95 -5.27 11.93 -2.94
C ILE A 95 -6.29 12.68 -2.09
N LEU A 96 -6.02 13.92 -1.72
CA LEU A 96 -6.96 14.75 -0.95
C LEU A 96 -8.28 15.01 -1.70
N LYS A 97 -8.24 15.23 -3.03
CA LYS A 97 -9.43 15.35 -3.88
C LYS A 97 -10.25 14.06 -3.93
N TYR A 98 -9.58 12.92 -3.95
CA TYR A 98 -10.21 11.61 -3.86
C TYR A 98 -10.88 11.40 -2.50
N LEU A 99 -10.16 11.68 -1.42
CA LEU A 99 -10.71 11.61 -0.06
C LEU A 99 -11.91 12.55 0.13
N ARG A 100 -11.90 13.75 -0.46
CA ARG A 100 -13.06 14.64 -0.49
C ARG A 100 -14.29 14.01 -1.14
N ARG A 101 -14.08 13.24 -2.22
CA ARG A 101 -15.17 12.53 -2.90
C ARG A 101 -15.73 11.39 -2.06
N THR A 102 -14.84 10.66 -1.39
CA THR A 102 -15.09 9.38 -0.73
C THR A 102 -15.07 9.48 0.81
N LYS A 103 -15.26 10.69 1.35
CA LYS A 103 -15.14 10.94 2.79
C LYS A 103 -16.14 10.15 3.64
N ASP A 104 -17.28 9.81 3.04
CA ASP A 104 -18.35 9.07 3.70
C ASP A 104 -18.19 7.54 3.57
N TYR A 105 -17.13 7.07 2.88
CA TYR A 105 -16.82 5.64 2.79
C TYR A 105 -16.39 5.12 4.15
N MET A 106 -16.79 3.89 4.43
CA MET A 106 -16.51 3.23 5.69
C MET A 106 -16.16 1.75 5.45
N LEU A 107 -15.37 1.18 6.35
CA LEU A 107 -15.21 -0.26 6.44
C LEU A 107 -16.41 -0.84 7.18
N VAL A 108 -17.04 -1.82 6.52
CA VAL A 108 -18.17 -2.57 7.07
C VAL A 108 -17.72 -4.02 7.22
N TYR A 109 -18.02 -4.61 8.36
CA TYR A 109 -17.76 -6.02 8.65
C TYR A 109 -19.10 -6.72 8.77
N GLY A 110 -19.27 -7.80 8.02
CA GLY A 110 -20.47 -8.61 8.06
C GLY A 110 -20.62 -9.36 9.39
N SER A 111 -21.70 -10.12 9.52
CA SER A 111 -21.99 -10.93 10.73
C SER A 111 -21.85 -12.44 10.47
N LYS A 112 -21.41 -12.84 9.28
CA LYS A 112 -21.32 -14.24 8.86
C LYS A 112 -19.91 -14.78 9.10
N ASP A 113 -19.61 -15.91 8.55
CA ASP A 113 -18.41 -16.72 8.78
C ASP A 113 -17.11 -15.91 8.87
N LEU A 114 -16.46 -15.95 10.04
CA LEU A 114 -15.20 -15.28 10.30
C LEU A 114 -14.04 -16.07 9.64
N ILE A 115 -13.97 -16.02 8.31
CA ILE A 115 -12.92 -16.68 7.52
C ILE A 115 -11.89 -15.63 7.12
N LEU A 116 -10.63 -15.89 7.50
CA LEU A 116 -9.49 -15.05 7.09
C LEU A 116 -9.03 -15.46 5.69
N THR A 117 -8.99 -14.49 4.79
CA THR A 117 -8.54 -14.66 3.40
C THR A 117 -7.54 -13.59 3.04
N GLY A 118 -6.47 -13.93 2.33
CA GLY A 118 -5.45 -12.98 1.86
C GLY A 118 -5.45 -12.85 0.34
N TYR A 119 -5.17 -11.65 -0.15
CA TYR A 119 -4.96 -11.32 -1.56
C TYR A 119 -3.62 -10.62 -1.71
N THR A 120 -2.89 -10.96 -2.75
CA THR A 120 -1.57 -10.37 -3.01
C THR A 120 -1.38 -10.05 -4.47
N ASP A 121 -0.64 -8.97 -4.72
CA ASP A 121 -0.31 -8.48 -6.06
C ASP A 121 1.07 -7.82 -6.06
N SER A 122 1.71 -7.74 -7.21
CA SER A 122 3.02 -7.13 -7.38
C SER A 122 3.10 -6.26 -8.62
N ASP A 123 3.31 -4.96 -8.42
CA ASP A 123 3.66 -4.03 -9.51
C ASP A 123 5.16 -4.10 -9.80
N PHE A 124 5.52 -4.78 -10.90
CA PHE A 124 6.91 -5.02 -11.27
C PHE A 124 7.67 -3.73 -11.60
N GLN A 125 8.77 -3.48 -10.89
CA GLN A 125 9.72 -2.37 -11.11
C GLN A 125 9.08 -0.98 -11.27
N ILE A 126 7.97 -0.70 -10.59
CA ILE A 126 7.29 0.59 -10.69
C ILE A 126 8.08 1.74 -10.04
N ASP A 127 8.95 1.45 -9.08
CA ASP A 127 9.90 2.41 -8.51
C ASP A 127 11.10 2.55 -9.45
N LYS A 128 11.08 3.60 -10.29
CA LYS A 128 12.14 3.89 -11.24
C LYS A 128 13.46 4.28 -10.57
N ASP A 129 13.41 4.89 -9.38
CA ASP A 129 14.58 5.36 -8.67
C ASP A 129 15.39 4.21 -8.06
N ALA A 130 14.70 3.21 -7.51
CA ALA A 130 15.32 2.05 -6.86
C ALA A 130 15.22 0.76 -7.71
N ARG A 131 14.52 0.77 -8.85
CA ARG A 131 14.21 -0.40 -9.69
C ARG A 131 13.52 -1.52 -8.92
N LYS A 132 12.75 -1.16 -7.91
CA LYS A 132 12.06 -2.10 -7.03
C LYS A 132 10.60 -2.26 -7.44
N SER A 133 10.12 -3.47 -7.27
CA SER A 133 8.69 -3.79 -7.38
C SER A 133 7.95 -3.34 -6.12
N THR A 134 6.68 -3.02 -6.25
CA THR A 134 5.81 -2.72 -5.11
C THR A 134 5.01 -3.96 -4.75
N LEU A 135 5.03 -4.32 -3.48
CA LEU A 135 4.23 -5.38 -2.89
C LEU A 135 2.89 -4.80 -2.46
N GLY A 136 1.79 -5.39 -2.91
CA GLY A 136 0.44 -5.18 -2.43
C GLY A 136 -0.08 -6.41 -1.69
N SER A 137 -0.65 -6.25 -0.50
CA SER A 137 -1.38 -7.32 0.18
C SER A 137 -2.57 -6.78 0.96
N VAL A 138 -3.65 -7.54 1.00
CA VAL A 138 -4.81 -7.27 1.83
C VAL A 138 -5.34 -8.56 2.43
N PHE A 139 -5.60 -8.54 3.72
CA PHE A 139 -6.27 -9.61 4.44
C PHE A 139 -7.66 -9.17 4.83
N ILE A 140 -8.63 -10.04 4.59
CA ILE A 140 -10.05 -9.79 4.78
C ILE A 140 -10.58 -10.81 5.79
N VAL A 141 -11.32 -10.32 6.77
CA VAL A 141 -12.16 -11.14 7.65
C VAL A 141 -13.59 -10.67 7.49
N ASN A 142 -14.49 -11.59 7.19
CA ASN A 142 -15.91 -11.29 7.12
C ASN A 142 -16.24 -10.09 6.21
N GLU A 143 -15.73 -10.15 4.97
CA GLU A 143 -15.90 -9.15 3.92
C GLU A 143 -15.22 -7.78 4.17
N GLY A 144 -14.62 -7.57 5.35
CA GLY A 144 -13.92 -6.35 5.70
C GLY A 144 -12.40 -6.50 5.72
N ALA A 145 -11.66 -5.54 5.18
CA ALA A 145 -10.21 -5.52 5.26
C ALA A 145 -9.74 -5.27 6.70
N VAL A 146 -8.83 -6.12 7.21
CA VAL A 146 -8.28 -6.04 8.57
C VAL A 146 -6.80 -5.69 8.60
N VAL A 147 -6.04 -6.12 7.57
CA VAL A 147 -4.64 -5.76 7.37
C VAL A 147 -4.42 -5.47 5.90
N TRP A 148 -3.66 -4.43 5.58
CA TRP A 148 -3.28 -4.08 4.21
C TRP A 148 -1.93 -3.41 4.17
N ARG A 149 -1.19 -3.65 3.10
CA ARG A 149 0.13 -3.07 2.85
C ARG A 149 0.32 -2.71 1.38
N SER A 150 1.10 -1.67 1.14
CA SER A 150 1.66 -1.35 -0.17
C SER A 150 3.05 -0.75 0.05
N ILE A 151 4.08 -1.56 -0.14
CA ILE A 151 5.48 -1.20 0.15
C ILE A 151 6.41 -1.67 -0.97
N ASN A 152 7.57 -1.03 -1.10
CA ASN A 152 8.62 -1.53 -1.98
C ASN A 152 9.17 -2.87 -1.46
N GLN A 153 9.44 -3.79 -2.36
CA GLN A 153 10.15 -5.03 -2.03
C GLN A 153 11.57 -4.71 -1.52
N TYR A 154 12.06 -5.53 -0.61
CA TYR A 154 13.41 -5.37 -0.06
C TYR A 154 14.50 -5.63 -1.09
N CYS A 155 14.28 -6.58 -2.02
CA CYS A 155 15.19 -6.96 -3.09
C CYS A 155 14.66 -6.51 -4.46
N ILE A 156 15.57 -6.47 -5.43
CA ILE A 156 15.23 -6.25 -6.84
C ILE A 156 14.98 -7.62 -7.45
N ALA A 157 13.81 -7.79 -8.05
CA ALA A 157 13.51 -8.98 -8.85
C ALA A 157 13.90 -8.74 -10.31
N ASP A 158 14.56 -9.69 -10.94
CA ASP A 158 15.00 -9.59 -12.33
C ASP A 158 13.84 -9.79 -13.32
N PHE A 159 12.74 -10.41 -12.87
CA PHE A 159 11.59 -10.72 -13.71
C PHE A 159 10.31 -10.75 -12.88
N THR A 160 9.16 -10.56 -13.53
CA THR A 160 7.84 -10.44 -12.90
C THR A 160 7.53 -11.63 -11.99
N MET A 161 7.77 -12.86 -12.43
CA MET A 161 7.52 -14.07 -11.65
C MET A 161 8.32 -14.11 -10.33
N GLY A 162 9.56 -13.55 -10.34
CA GLY A 162 10.37 -13.41 -9.13
C GLY A 162 9.76 -12.40 -8.15
N ALA A 163 9.26 -11.27 -8.65
CA ALA A 163 8.58 -10.29 -7.85
C ALA A 163 7.31 -10.86 -7.20
N GLU A 164 6.51 -11.60 -7.95
CA GLU A 164 5.31 -12.27 -7.46
C GLU A 164 5.62 -13.33 -6.40
N TYR A 165 6.68 -14.12 -6.60
CA TYR A 165 7.11 -15.11 -5.61
C TYR A 165 7.49 -14.45 -4.26
N ILE A 166 8.22 -13.31 -4.31
CA ILE A 166 8.57 -12.54 -3.11
C ILE A 166 7.33 -12.06 -2.38
N VAL A 167 6.35 -11.51 -3.11
CA VAL A 167 5.07 -11.05 -2.54
C VAL A 167 4.37 -12.20 -1.82
N GLY A 168 4.32 -13.36 -2.45
CA GLY A 168 3.72 -14.55 -1.86
C GLY A 168 4.38 -15.01 -0.58
N CYS A 169 5.72 -14.99 -0.54
CA CYS A 169 6.46 -15.31 0.68
C CYS A 169 6.17 -14.33 1.82
N GLU A 170 6.15 -13.02 1.53
CA GLU A 170 5.84 -12.01 2.53
C GLU A 170 4.39 -12.10 3.03
N ALA A 171 3.44 -12.33 2.13
CA ALA A 171 2.05 -12.55 2.51
C ALA A 171 1.84 -13.82 3.34
N ALA A 172 2.58 -14.90 3.03
CA ALA A 172 2.54 -16.12 3.83
C ALA A 172 3.05 -15.90 5.26
N LYS A 173 4.14 -15.13 5.43
CA LYS A 173 4.63 -14.74 6.77
C LYS A 173 3.56 -13.96 7.55
N GLU A 174 2.93 -12.98 6.90
CA GLU A 174 1.85 -12.19 7.51
C GLU A 174 0.66 -13.07 7.86
N ALA A 175 0.27 -14.01 7.00
CA ALA A 175 -0.80 -14.96 7.26
C ALA A 175 -0.53 -15.82 8.50
N VAL A 176 0.71 -16.33 8.64
CA VAL A 176 1.13 -17.12 9.80
C VAL A 176 1.05 -16.28 11.09
N TRP A 177 1.53 -15.04 11.03
CA TRP A 177 1.44 -14.12 12.17
C TRP A 177 0.00 -13.81 12.54
N LEU A 178 -0.85 -13.45 11.56
CA LEU A 178 -2.28 -13.19 11.79
C LEU A 178 -3.00 -14.41 12.36
N LYS A 179 -2.70 -15.61 11.84
CA LYS A 179 -3.27 -16.85 12.36
C LYS A 179 -2.98 -17.01 13.84
N LYS A 180 -1.71 -16.86 14.24
CA LYS A 180 -1.31 -16.95 15.62
C LYS A 180 -1.99 -15.87 16.48
N PHE A 181 -1.95 -14.62 16.04
CA PHE A 181 -2.55 -13.48 16.75
C PHE A 181 -4.05 -13.66 16.97
N LEU A 182 -4.79 -14.06 15.94
CA LEU A 182 -6.24 -14.27 16.03
C LEU A 182 -6.60 -15.53 16.87
N THR A 183 -5.74 -16.55 16.84
CA THR A 183 -5.88 -17.71 17.72
C THR A 183 -5.70 -17.32 19.20
N ASP A 184 -4.66 -16.55 19.50
CA ASP A 184 -4.37 -16.08 20.86
C ASP A 184 -5.47 -15.14 21.40
N LEU A 185 -6.16 -14.41 20.52
CA LEU A 185 -7.29 -13.55 20.88
C LEU A 185 -8.62 -14.31 21.08
N GLU A 186 -8.72 -15.55 20.61
CA GLU A 186 -9.93 -16.39 20.68
C GLU A 186 -11.20 -15.75 20.06
N VAL A 187 -11.03 -14.78 19.15
CA VAL A 187 -12.15 -14.02 18.55
C VAL A 187 -12.62 -14.57 17.21
N VAL A 188 -11.81 -15.38 16.54
CA VAL A 188 -12.13 -15.97 15.24
C VAL A 188 -12.18 -17.50 15.38
N PRO A 189 -13.34 -18.13 15.17
CA PRO A 189 -13.45 -19.58 15.19
C PRO A 189 -12.67 -20.20 14.00
N ASN A 190 -12.32 -21.46 14.13
CA ASN A 190 -11.69 -22.25 13.04
C ASN A 190 -10.32 -21.73 12.54
N MET A 191 -9.58 -20.97 13.34
CA MET A 191 -8.22 -20.53 12.99
C MET A 191 -7.22 -21.68 12.85
N HIS A 192 -7.59 -22.90 13.19
CA HIS A 192 -6.79 -24.11 12.93
C HIS A 192 -6.76 -24.45 11.43
N LEU A 193 -7.76 -24.02 10.64
CA LEU A 193 -7.79 -24.23 9.20
C LEU A 193 -6.71 -23.43 8.46
N PRO A 194 -6.25 -23.89 7.29
CA PRO A 194 -5.34 -23.12 6.45
C PRO A 194 -5.95 -21.78 6.01
N ILE A 195 -5.13 -20.72 5.99
CA ILE A 195 -5.54 -19.43 5.41
C ILE A 195 -5.38 -19.53 3.89
N THR A 196 -6.43 -19.17 3.16
CA THR A 196 -6.37 -19.11 1.70
C THR A 196 -5.70 -17.80 1.27
N LEU A 197 -4.63 -17.92 0.46
CA LEU A 197 -3.97 -16.80 -0.20
C LEU A 197 -4.25 -16.87 -1.69
N TYR A 198 -4.77 -15.77 -2.24
CA TYR A 198 -5.04 -15.62 -3.68
C TYR A 198 -3.92 -14.83 -4.35
N TYR A 199 -3.45 -15.36 -5.47
CA TYR A 199 -2.49 -14.77 -6.37
C TYR A 199 -3.09 -14.71 -7.77
N ASP A 200 -2.76 -13.71 -8.52
CA ASP A 200 -3.16 -13.62 -9.93
C ASP A 200 -2.18 -14.32 -10.89
N ASN A 201 -0.95 -14.61 -10.44
CA ASN A 201 0.10 -15.22 -11.24
C ASN A 201 0.19 -16.75 -11.03
N SER A 202 -0.30 -17.53 -12.01
CA SER A 202 -0.26 -18.99 -11.98
C SER A 202 1.18 -19.57 -11.96
N GLY A 203 2.17 -18.87 -12.55
CA GLY A 203 3.58 -19.26 -12.54
C GLY A 203 4.19 -19.18 -11.14
N ALA A 204 3.85 -18.14 -10.37
CA ALA A 204 4.29 -18.01 -8.98
C ALA A 204 3.67 -19.11 -8.10
N VAL A 205 2.40 -19.46 -8.31
CA VAL A 205 1.73 -20.58 -7.64
C VAL A 205 2.40 -21.92 -7.96
N ALA A 206 2.75 -22.17 -9.22
CA ALA A 206 3.44 -23.39 -9.63
C ALA A 206 4.82 -23.50 -8.96
N ASN A 207 5.60 -22.40 -8.96
CA ASN A 207 6.92 -22.35 -8.30
C ASN A 207 6.85 -22.58 -6.79
N SER A 208 5.81 -22.09 -6.11
CA SER A 208 5.65 -22.31 -4.67
C SER A 208 5.43 -23.77 -4.30
N ARG A 209 4.95 -24.60 -5.24
CA ARG A 209 4.67 -26.03 -5.06
C ARG A 209 5.87 -26.93 -5.39
N GLU A 210 6.88 -26.42 -6.11
CA GLU A 210 8.04 -27.22 -6.54
C GLU A 210 9.27 -27.01 -5.64
N PRO A 211 9.69 -28.01 -4.82
CA PRO A 211 10.86 -27.89 -3.94
C PRO A 211 12.19 -27.62 -4.68
N ARG A 212 12.27 -27.93 -5.98
CA ARG A 212 13.48 -27.72 -6.80
C ARG A 212 13.68 -26.26 -7.24
N SER A 213 12.63 -25.45 -7.28
CA SER A 213 12.73 -24.04 -7.66
C SER A 213 13.34 -23.18 -6.55
N HIS A 214 13.32 -23.64 -5.29
CA HIS A 214 13.99 -22.95 -4.16
C HIS A 214 15.52 -22.83 -4.35
N LYS A 215 16.16 -23.70 -5.14
CA LYS A 215 17.60 -23.57 -5.48
C LYS A 215 17.89 -22.40 -6.43
N ARG A 216 16.94 -21.98 -7.27
CA ARG A 216 17.06 -20.81 -8.16
C ARG A 216 16.76 -19.49 -7.45
N GLY A 217 16.08 -19.53 -6.33
CA GLY A 217 15.83 -18.39 -5.44
C GLY A 217 17.00 -17.99 -4.55
N LYS A 218 18.15 -18.65 -4.64
CA LYS A 218 19.35 -18.34 -3.81
C LYS A 218 19.90 -16.94 -4.00
N HIS A 219 19.58 -16.26 -5.09
CA HIS A 219 19.94 -14.84 -5.31
C HIS A 219 19.09 -13.88 -4.49
N ILE A 220 18.01 -14.33 -3.87
CA ILE A 220 17.07 -13.53 -3.06
C ILE A 220 17.46 -13.56 -1.57
N GLU A 221 18.22 -14.56 -1.11
CA GLU A 221 18.57 -14.77 0.29
C GLU A 221 19.81 -14.00 0.79
N SER A 222 20.49 -13.24 -0.06
CA SER A 222 21.77 -12.62 0.31
C SER A 222 21.68 -11.24 0.97
N THR A 223 20.51 -10.86 1.50
CA THR A 223 20.37 -9.58 2.24
C THR A 223 19.41 -9.75 3.43
N ILE A 224 19.78 -10.62 4.35
CA ILE A 224 19.28 -10.60 5.74
C ILE A 224 20.43 -10.18 6.64
#